data_b31cd7cc83e888e8f6fabc76f0eba9c4
#
_entry.id   b31cd7cc83e888e8f6fabc76f0eba9c4
#
_cell.length_a   1.000
_cell.length_b   1.000
_cell.length_c   1.000
_cell.angle_alpha   90.00
_cell.angle_beta   90.00
_cell.angle_gamma   90.00
#
_symmetry.space_group_name_H-M   'P 1'
#
loop_
_entity.id
_entity.type
_entity.pdbx_description
1 polymer ?
#
loop_
_entity_poly.entity_id
_entity_poly.type
_entity_poly.pdbx_seq_one_letter_code
_entity_poly.pdbx_strand_id
1 'polypeptide(L)'
;MAEVVDPVVIAIVAIYLIAVVVIGYYSRIRLKSAMDYYVAGRRIGSVVNGLALESTYLSPASMLGLPAYIFLIGYPFWWAMVAIICGMPIAALLTASALRKYAPVSFADYYADRFGDEKLRWWIGIIVIVGSILYITLSLVGMALFMVAILKMPYVIALVIGTIIVMFYVVYGGMIATTWNAAMQAIVMSFAAIIAAAAIVWQLGGFEGVYFAAEQSYAKIWNSPANAPDVPHLFSSSWIAILGWYFVWHYGFATMPYTVVRFFTVMDIKTARRSIFWCSLIGGAFYVSLELIGITAKYMIEKSHPIAVAAGGNMTATQVLGVIQKTYGIGTVTDYSMIAAVEALGNPVILGILCAGGLAIAMSTAAGWAVTVNTIIARDWMVKLLKWKRAEEKPVLYGRIIAFIFLLVSFFIAISPPALVLDLSGWAFVVVICSLAPGLILGLWWKRATRAAMWITAIVMFFLSMFAWMRAHLVLGHHARFFLNDVLFGNPNVLITPHQTWLIPLGFIVFIIVSLLTKPPEEERIQKYCVELTKEV
;
A
#
# COMPACT_ATOMS: atom_id res chain seq x y z
N MET A 1 -4.12 33.95 -8.33
CA MET A 1 -2.86 34.11 -9.05
C MET A 1 -2.47 32.75 -9.57
N ALA A 2 -2.10 32.60 -10.85
CA ALA A 2 -1.53 31.35 -11.31
C ALA A 2 -0.16 31.19 -10.60
N GLU A 3 -0.03 30.17 -9.74
CA GLU A 3 1.27 29.86 -9.14
C GLU A 3 2.24 29.49 -10.25
N VAL A 4 3.41 30.12 -10.25
CA VAL A 4 4.43 29.87 -11.26
C VAL A 4 5.08 28.53 -11.00
N VAL A 5 5.19 27.71 -12.03
CA VAL A 5 5.90 26.44 -11.98
C VAL A 5 7.38 26.70 -11.68
N ASP A 6 7.91 26.10 -10.60
CA ASP A 6 9.30 26.31 -10.21
C ASP A 6 10.25 25.43 -11.04
N PRO A 7 11.21 26.02 -11.78
CA PRO A 7 12.12 25.28 -12.63
C PRO A 7 13.04 24.32 -11.85
N VAL A 8 13.34 24.61 -10.58
CA VAL A 8 14.17 23.75 -9.73
C VAL A 8 13.43 22.44 -9.41
N VAL A 9 12.12 22.54 -9.09
CA VAL A 9 11.27 21.37 -8.86
C VAL A 9 11.23 20.48 -10.10
N ILE A 10 11.01 21.09 -11.28
CA ILE A 10 11.00 20.35 -12.55
C ILE A 10 12.34 19.66 -12.80
N ALA A 11 13.46 20.37 -12.60
CA ALA A 11 14.79 19.83 -12.87
C ALA A 11 15.08 18.60 -12.01
N ILE A 12 14.77 18.65 -10.70
CA ILE A 12 14.96 17.51 -9.78
C ILE A 12 14.11 16.32 -10.20
N VAL A 13 12.84 16.56 -10.52
CA VAL A 13 11.93 15.49 -10.96
C VAL A 13 12.37 14.92 -12.31
N ALA A 14 12.83 15.74 -13.25
CA ALA A 14 13.34 15.27 -14.54
C ALA A 14 14.58 14.37 -14.36
N ILE A 15 15.52 14.75 -13.50
CA ILE A 15 16.70 13.92 -13.17
C ILE A 15 16.25 12.55 -12.64
N TYR A 16 15.29 12.54 -11.71
CA TYR A 16 14.73 11.29 -11.19
C TYR A 16 14.10 10.44 -12.31
N LEU A 17 13.24 11.00 -13.16
CA LEU A 17 12.60 10.27 -14.25
C LEU A 17 13.60 9.73 -15.28
N ILE A 18 14.66 10.49 -15.60
CA ILE A 18 15.76 10.02 -16.45
C ILE A 18 16.45 8.82 -15.81
N ALA A 19 16.74 8.87 -14.51
CA ALA A 19 17.36 7.73 -13.80
C ALA A 19 16.49 6.47 -13.87
N VAL A 20 15.17 6.59 -13.70
CA VAL A 20 14.22 5.47 -13.84
C VAL A 20 14.29 4.85 -15.24
N VAL A 21 14.28 5.68 -16.29
CA VAL A 21 14.34 5.22 -17.69
C VAL A 21 15.67 4.50 -17.96
N VAL A 22 16.79 5.05 -17.51
CA VAL A 22 18.12 4.48 -17.67
C VAL A 22 18.21 3.10 -17.00
N ILE A 23 17.79 2.98 -15.73
CA ILE A 23 17.79 1.71 -15.02
C ILE A 23 16.85 0.70 -15.70
N GLY A 24 15.67 1.14 -16.12
CA GLY A 24 14.71 0.32 -16.86
C GLY A 24 15.28 -0.25 -18.14
N TYR A 25 15.98 0.59 -18.91
CA TYR A 25 16.64 0.19 -20.16
C TYR A 25 17.74 -0.86 -19.92
N TYR A 26 18.67 -0.61 -18.99
CA TYR A 26 19.73 -1.56 -18.65
C TYR A 26 19.19 -2.89 -18.07
N SER A 27 18.12 -2.84 -17.31
CA SER A 27 17.48 -4.03 -16.75
C SER A 27 16.80 -4.87 -17.83
N ARG A 28 16.24 -4.25 -18.88
CA ARG A 28 15.61 -4.95 -19.99
C ARG A 28 16.61 -5.83 -20.77
N ILE A 29 17.84 -5.38 -20.91
CA ILE A 29 18.90 -6.12 -21.63
C ILE A 29 19.23 -7.46 -20.90
N ARG A 30 18.95 -7.53 -19.61
CA ARG A 30 19.21 -8.72 -18.77
C ARG A 30 18.06 -9.74 -18.77
N LEU A 31 16.93 -9.44 -19.41
CA LEU A 31 15.78 -10.34 -19.54
C LEU A 31 16.06 -11.39 -20.64
N LYS A 32 16.37 -12.64 -20.24
CA LYS A 32 16.70 -13.74 -21.16
C LYS A 32 15.71 -14.89 -21.12
N SER A 33 14.88 -15.00 -20.06
CA SER A 33 13.98 -16.14 -19.85
C SER A 33 12.65 -15.74 -19.22
N ALA A 34 11.64 -16.63 -19.29
CA ALA A 34 10.39 -16.48 -18.56
C ALA A 34 10.60 -16.40 -17.03
N MET A 35 11.60 -17.13 -16.51
CA MET A 35 11.97 -17.07 -15.09
C MET A 35 12.55 -15.71 -14.71
N ASP A 36 13.30 -15.05 -15.60
CA ASP A 36 13.76 -13.68 -15.37
C ASP A 36 12.58 -12.71 -15.35
N TYR A 37 11.57 -12.95 -16.18
CA TYR A 37 10.39 -12.10 -16.25
C TYR A 37 9.49 -12.21 -15.00
N TYR A 38 9.23 -13.43 -14.50
CA TYR A 38 8.29 -13.66 -13.40
C TYR A 38 8.92 -13.57 -12.00
N VAL A 39 10.17 -14.07 -11.83
CA VAL A 39 10.82 -14.19 -10.51
C VAL A 39 12.27 -13.71 -10.50
N ALA A 40 12.67 -12.85 -11.43
CA ALA A 40 14.02 -12.27 -11.55
C ALA A 40 15.16 -13.31 -11.51
N GLY A 41 14.91 -14.50 -12.06
CA GLY A 41 15.86 -15.62 -12.08
C GLY A 41 16.27 -16.11 -10.69
N ARG A 42 15.61 -15.69 -9.62
CA ARG A 42 15.90 -16.02 -8.21
C ARG A 42 17.34 -15.67 -7.79
N ARG A 43 17.86 -14.52 -8.26
CA ARG A 43 19.26 -14.12 -8.08
C ARG A 43 19.43 -12.83 -7.28
N ILE A 44 18.36 -12.30 -6.70
CA ILE A 44 18.38 -11.01 -6.00
C ILE A 44 18.99 -11.17 -4.60
N GLY A 45 19.94 -10.29 -4.27
CA GLY A 45 20.58 -10.23 -2.96
C GLY A 45 19.71 -9.53 -1.90
N SER A 46 20.08 -9.67 -0.62
CA SER A 46 19.25 -9.22 0.51
C SER A 46 19.03 -7.70 0.57
N VAL A 47 20.05 -6.89 0.25
CA VAL A 47 19.92 -5.42 0.30
C VAL A 47 18.98 -4.94 -0.81
N VAL A 48 19.24 -5.36 -2.06
CA VAL A 48 18.41 -4.97 -3.21
C VAL A 48 16.98 -5.45 -3.03
N ASN A 49 16.78 -6.69 -2.55
CA ASN A 49 15.44 -7.19 -2.30
C ASN A 49 14.77 -6.51 -1.11
N GLY A 50 15.51 -6.15 -0.07
CA GLY A 50 14.99 -5.41 1.09
C GLY A 50 14.48 -4.02 0.68
N LEU A 51 15.27 -3.29 -0.10
CA LEU A 51 14.87 -2.02 -0.70
C LEU A 51 13.67 -2.19 -1.64
N ALA A 52 13.69 -3.21 -2.50
CA ALA A 52 12.59 -3.48 -3.41
C ALA A 52 11.30 -3.90 -2.67
N LEU A 53 11.42 -4.63 -1.57
CA LEU A 53 10.32 -5.02 -0.69
C LEU A 53 9.71 -3.79 -0.04
N GLU A 54 10.55 -2.90 0.53
CA GLU A 54 10.16 -1.63 1.08
C GLU A 54 9.41 -0.78 0.04
N SER A 55 10.04 -0.48 -1.09
CA SER A 55 9.44 0.31 -2.16
C SER A 55 8.13 -0.25 -2.68
N THR A 56 7.98 -1.58 -2.64
CA THR A 56 6.74 -2.22 -3.07
C THR A 56 5.66 -2.11 -2.01
N TYR A 57 6.03 -2.22 -0.74
CA TYR A 57 5.11 -2.14 0.39
C TYR A 57 4.66 -0.71 0.67
N LEU A 58 5.58 0.25 0.62
CA LEU A 58 5.27 1.67 0.70
C LEU A 58 4.42 2.10 -0.50
N SER A 59 3.44 2.95 -0.25
CA SER A 59 2.50 3.39 -1.27
C SER A 59 2.14 4.87 -1.05
N PRO A 60 1.44 5.52 -1.98
CA PRO A 60 0.87 6.83 -1.72
C PRO A 60 -0.01 6.89 -0.47
N ALA A 61 -0.65 5.77 -0.10
CA ALA A 61 -1.36 5.68 1.17
C ALA A 61 -0.43 5.85 2.39
N SER A 62 0.81 5.36 2.30
CA SER A 62 1.82 5.64 3.33
C SER A 62 2.25 7.11 3.30
N MET A 63 2.69 7.62 2.14
CA MET A 63 3.32 8.93 2.06
C MET A 63 2.34 10.10 2.16
N LEU A 64 1.13 9.98 1.62
CA LEU A 64 0.11 11.02 1.67
C LEU A 64 -0.99 10.71 2.69
N GLY A 65 -1.48 9.47 2.68
CA GLY A 65 -2.64 9.10 3.48
C GLY A 65 -2.36 9.04 4.99
N LEU A 66 -1.20 8.55 5.43
CA LEU A 66 -0.87 8.54 6.86
C LEU A 66 -0.71 9.96 7.41
N PRO A 67 0.09 10.87 6.81
CA PRO A 67 0.12 12.26 7.24
C PRO A 67 -1.26 12.96 7.18
N ALA A 68 -2.10 12.63 6.20
CA ALA A 68 -3.46 13.15 6.12
C ALA A 68 -4.33 12.76 7.33
N TYR A 69 -4.22 11.50 7.77
CA TYR A 69 -4.92 11.05 8.97
C TYR A 69 -4.35 11.66 10.25
N ILE A 70 -3.02 11.80 10.35
CA ILE A 70 -2.41 12.53 11.47
C ILE A 70 -2.84 13.99 11.47
N PHE A 71 -2.92 14.62 10.31
CA PHE A 71 -3.47 15.98 10.16
C PHE A 71 -4.90 16.08 10.67
N LEU A 72 -5.75 15.07 10.44
CA LEU A 72 -7.13 15.06 10.90
C LEU A 72 -7.26 14.81 12.41
N ILE A 73 -6.56 13.79 12.90
CA ILE A 73 -6.80 13.19 14.23
C ILE A 73 -5.70 13.55 15.23
N GLY A 74 -4.50 13.84 14.76
CA GLY A 74 -3.32 14.11 15.59
C GLY A 74 -2.63 12.85 16.08
N TYR A 75 -1.96 12.96 17.22
CA TYR A 75 -1.11 11.92 17.80
C TYR A 75 -1.78 10.56 18.03
N PRO A 76 -3.07 10.43 18.35
CA PRO A 76 -3.69 9.11 18.48
C PRO A 76 -3.51 8.19 17.27
N PHE A 77 -3.31 8.75 16.08
CA PHE A 77 -3.06 7.94 14.88
C PHE A 77 -1.65 7.34 14.82
N TRP A 78 -0.70 7.83 15.62
CA TRP A 78 0.64 7.25 15.77
C TRP A 78 0.61 5.75 16.04
N TRP A 79 -0.29 5.29 16.85
CA TRP A 79 -0.40 3.88 17.20
C TRP A 79 -0.71 2.98 15.98
N ALA A 80 -1.41 3.49 14.98
CA ALA A 80 -1.61 2.79 13.73
C ALA A 80 -0.29 2.69 12.92
N MET A 81 0.57 3.72 12.99
CA MET A 81 1.88 3.69 12.35
C MET A 81 2.86 2.74 13.04
N VAL A 82 2.85 2.68 14.37
CA VAL A 82 3.61 1.67 15.13
C VAL A 82 3.27 0.26 14.65
N ALA A 83 1.99 0.00 14.36
CA ALA A 83 1.55 -1.27 13.82
C ALA A 83 2.22 -1.64 12.49
N ILE A 84 2.48 -0.66 11.62
CA ILE A 84 3.16 -0.89 10.34
C ILE A 84 4.61 -1.34 10.57
N ILE A 85 5.34 -0.61 11.40
CA ILE A 85 6.76 -0.90 11.71
C ILE A 85 6.89 -2.28 12.35
N CYS A 86 6.02 -2.60 13.32
CA CYS A 86 6.00 -3.90 13.99
C CYS A 86 5.54 -5.05 13.07
N GLY A 87 4.73 -4.77 12.04
CA GLY A 87 4.24 -5.77 11.10
C GLY A 87 5.30 -6.32 10.15
N MET A 88 6.29 -5.52 9.78
CA MET A 88 7.32 -5.91 8.84
C MET A 88 8.10 -7.18 9.28
N PRO A 89 8.62 -7.30 10.51
CA PRO A 89 9.32 -8.51 10.96
C PRO A 89 8.46 -9.76 11.02
N ILE A 90 7.15 -9.63 11.18
CA ILE A 90 6.22 -10.77 11.29
C ILE A 90 6.18 -11.60 10.00
N ALA A 91 6.38 -10.98 8.85
CA ALA A 91 6.50 -11.70 7.59
C ALA A 91 7.67 -12.69 7.56
N ALA A 92 8.78 -12.36 8.24
CA ALA A 92 9.92 -13.27 8.37
C ALA A 92 9.56 -14.55 9.11
N LEU A 93 8.73 -14.41 10.15
CA LEU A 93 8.31 -15.50 11.00
C LEU A 93 7.22 -16.37 10.35
N LEU A 94 6.24 -15.73 9.70
CA LEU A 94 5.04 -16.43 9.25
C LEU A 94 5.18 -17.02 7.83
N THR A 95 5.82 -16.34 6.88
CA THR A 95 5.68 -16.72 5.47
C THR A 95 6.97 -16.71 4.66
N ALA A 96 7.88 -15.75 4.91
CA ALA A 96 9.02 -15.52 4.01
C ALA A 96 9.92 -16.75 3.82
N SER A 97 10.30 -17.41 4.92
CA SER A 97 11.18 -18.58 4.87
C SER A 97 10.52 -19.78 4.20
N ALA A 98 9.28 -20.08 4.60
CA ALA A 98 8.53 -21.22 4.07
C ALA A 98 8.23 -21.04 2.56
N LEU A 99 7.78 -19.85 2.16
CA LEU A 99 7.50 -19.56 0.77
C LEU A 99 8.75 -19.50 -0.09
N ARG A 100 9.88 -19.02 0.46
CA ARG A 100 11.15 -19.11 -0.27
C ARG A 100 11.60 -20.55 -0.46
N LYS A 101 11.41 -21.42 0.52
CA LYS A 101 11.71 -22.85 0.43
C LYS A 101 10.83 -23.56 -0.59
N TYR A 102 9.54 -23.26 -0.60
CA TYR A 102 8.60 -23.76 -1.62
C TYR A 102 8.93 -23.24 -3.03
N ALA A 103 9.40 -22.00 -3.12
CA ALA A 103 9.85 -21.36 -4.36
C ALA A 103 8.80 -21.34 -5.49
N PRO A 104 7.60 -20.81 -5.27
CA PRO A 104 6.57 -20.72 -6.31
C PRO A 104 6.98 -19.70 -7.40
N VAL A 105 6.21 -19.65 -8.48
CA VAL A 105 6.30 -18.62 -9.51
C VAL A 105 5.15 -17.61 -9.37
N SER A 106 3.97 -18.08 -9.01
CA SER A 106 2.83 -17.22 -8.74
C SER A 106 2.34 -17.34 -7.29
N PHE A 107 1.64 -16.32 -6.84
CA PHE A 107 1.01 -16.32 -5.53
C PHE A 107 -0.02 -17.45 -5.37
N ALA A 108 -0.76 -17.78 -6.44
CA ALA A 108 -1.78 -18.83 -6.42
C ALA A 108 -1.20 -20.26 -6.40
N ASP A 109 0.09 -20.45 -6.73
CA ASP A 109 0.72 -21.78 -6.76
C ASP A 109 0.59 -22.48 -5.42
N TYR A 110 0.92 -21.80 -4.31
CA TYR A 110 0.87 -22.39 -2.98
C TYR A 110 -0.53 -22.90 -2.63
N TYR A 111 -1.56 -22.11 -2.90
CA TYR A 111 -2.94 -22.51 -2.57
C TYR A 111 -3.42 -23.69 -3.40
N ALA A 112 -3.15 -23.68 -4.70
CA ALA A 112 -3.54 -24.77 -5.58
C ALA A 112 -2.86 -26.09 -5.15
N ASP A 113 -1.57 -26.04 -4.86
CA ASP A 113 -0.79 -27.22 -4.48
C ASP A 113 -1.10 -27.69 -3.06
N ARG A 114 -1.16 -26.77 -2.08
CA ARG A 114 -1.43 -27.11 -0.68
C ARG A 114 -2.83 -27.71 -0.48
N PHE A 115 -3.83 -27.15 -1.14
CA PHE A 115 -5.22 -27.59 -0.99
C PHE A 115 -5.68 -28.55 -2.11
N GLY A 116 -4.82 -28.85 -3.07
CA GLY A 116 -5.06 -29.85 -4.11
C GLY A 116 -6.20 -29.51 -5.05
N ASP A 117 -6.32 -28.24 -5.43
CA ASP A 117 -7.39 -27.81 -6.33
C ASP A 117 -6.93 -26.65 -7.24
N GLU A 118 -6.71 -26.97 -8.52
CA GLU A 118 -6.30 -25.99 -9.54
C GLU A 118 -7.37 -24.90 -9.76
N LYS A 119 -8.64 -25.17 -9.47
CA LYS A 119 -9.72 -24.18 -9.60
C LYS A 119 -9.59 -23.02 -8.61
N LEU A 120 -8.87 -23.20 -7.49
CA LEU A 120 -8.56 -22.12 -6.56
C LEU A 120 -7.83 -20.96 -7.25
N ARG A 121 -7.05 -21.20 -8.32
CA ARG A 121 -6.37 -20.15 -9.08
C ARG A 121 -7.34 -19.11 -9.67
N TRP A 122 -8.55 -19.56 -10.09
CA TRP A 122 -9.59 -18.63 -10.55
C TRP A 122 -10.02 -17.68 -9.44
N TRP A 123 -10.38 -18.24 -8.30
CA TRP A 123 -10.97 -17.46 -7.22
C TRP A 123 -9.94 -16.55 -6.53
N ILE A 124 -8.75 -17.07 -6.28
CA ILE A 124 -7.63 -16.26 -5.77
C ILE A 124 -7.32 -15.12 -6.72
N GLY A 125 -7.33 -15.40 -8.03
CA GLY A 125 -7.14 -14.36 -9.04
C GLY A 125 -8.18 -13.26 -8.97
N ILE A 126 -9.47 -13.59 -8.83
CA ILE A 126 -10.55 -12.60 -8.68
C ILE A 126 -10.30 -11.69 -7.47
N ILE A 127 -9.97 -12.28 -6.31
CA ILE A 127 -9.70 -11.52 -5.08
C ILE A 127 -8.51 -10.57 -5.27
N VAL A 128 -7.42 -11.06 -5.86
CA VAL A 128 -6.21 -10.27 -6.10
C VAL A 128 -6.46 -9.17 -7.13
N ILE A 129 -7.26 -9.43 -8.16
CA ILE A 129 -7.65 -8.43 -9.17
C ILE A 129 -8.39 -7.27 -8.53
N VAL A 130 -9.38 -7.54 -7.69
CA VAL A 130 -10.14 -6.48 -7.00
C VAL A 130 -9.22 -5.64 -6.12
N GLY A 131 -8.38 -6.28 -5.30
CA GLY A 131 -7.38 -5.57 -4.50
C GLY A 131 -6.41 -4.74 -5.36
N SER A 132 -6.02 -5.26 -6.53
CA SER A 132 -5.11 -4.57 -7.45
C SER A 132 -5.73 -3.32 -8.07
N ILE A 133 -6.99 -3.36 -8.49
CA ILE A 133 -7.69 -2.19 -9.06
C ILE A 133 -7.72 -1.06 -8.03
N LEU A 134 -8.11 -1.35 -6.79
CA LEU A 134 -8.14 -0.36 -5.70
C LEU A 134 -6.76 0.24 -5.45
N TYR A 135 -5.74 -0.61 -5.43
CA TYR A 135 -4.38 -0.19 -5.12
C TYR A 135 -3.67 0.55 -6.26
N ILE A 136 -3.94 0.17 -7.50
CA ILE A 136 -3.45 0.93 -8.66
C ILE A 136 -4.17 2.28 -8.73
N THR A 137 -5.47 2.32 -8.43
CA THR A 137 -6.24 3.58 -8.37
C THR A 137 -5.62 4.56 -7.38
N LEU A 138 -5.37 4.15 -6.13
CA LEU A 138 -4.73 5.03 -5.15
C LEU A 138 -3.31 5.47 -5.57
N SER A 139 -2.60 4.62 -6.31
CA SER A 139 -1.27 4.98 -6.84
C SER A 139 -1.37 6.08 -7.89
N LEU A 140 -2.38 6.03 -8.76
CA LEU A 140 -2.63 7.08 -9.75
C LEU A 140 -3.13 8.38 -9.10
N VAL A 141 -3.96 8.29 -8.06
CA VAL A 141 -4.37 9.47 -7.27
C VAL A 141 -3.16 10.15 -6.64
N GLY A 142 -2.32 9.38 -5.95
CA GLY A 142 -1.09 9.93 -5.36
C GLY A 142 -0.15 10.53 -6.40
N MET A 143 0.01 9.87 -7.55
CA MET A 143 0.77 10.40 -8.69
C MET A 143 0.22 11.76 -9.15
N ALA A 144 -1.11 11.87 -9.28
CA ALA A 144 -1.76 13.11 -9.69
C ALA A 144 -1.56 14.24 -8.68
N LEU A 145 -1.63 13.98 -7.37
CA LEU A 145 -1.41 14.99 -6.34
C LEU A 145 0.02 15.55 -6.38
N PHE A 146 1.04 14.70 -6.55
CA PHE A 146 2.40 15.18 -6.75
C PHE A 146 2.59 15.93 -8.07
N MET A 147 1.93 15.50 -9.16
CA MET A 147 1.96 16.23 -10.43
C MET A 147 1.26 17.59 -10.34
N VAL A 148 0.20 17.74 -9.52
CA VAL A 148 -0.39 19.05 -9.20
C VAL A 148 0.63 19.95 -8.53
N ALA A 149 1.37 19.42 -7.55
CA ALA A 149 2.41 20.19 -6.85
C ALA A 149 3.55 20.65 -7.78
N ILE A 150 3.95 19.77 -8.73
CA ILE A 150 5.04 20.05 -9.69
C ILE A 150 4.63 21.05 -10.77
N LEU A 151 3.45 20.82 -11.38
CA LEU A 151 3.05 21.50 -12.61
C LEU A 151 2.00 22.60 -12.37
N LYS A 152 1.50 22.73 -11.14
CA LYS A 152 0.49 23.73 -10.74
C LYS A 152 -0.72 23.77 -11.70
N MET A 153 -1.21 22.60 -12.07
CA MET A 153 -2.30 22.41 -13.05
C MET A 153 -3.49 21.65 -12.46
N PRO A 154 -4.67 21.70 -13.10
CA PRO A 154 -5.86 20.97 -12.64
C PRO A 154 -5.61 19.47 -12.48
N TYR A 155 -6.20 18.89 -11.44
CA TYR A 155 -6.02 17.49 -11.03
C TYR A 155 -6.18 16.47 -12.17
N VAL A 156 -7.22 16.62 -13.01
CA VAL A 156 -7.48 15.68 -14.11
C VAL A 156 -6.35 15.68 -15.14
N ILE A 157 -5.79 16.85 -15.46
CA ILE A 157 -4.66 16.97 -16.39
C ILE A 157 -3.41 16.33 -15.77
N ALA A 158 -3.15 16.64 -14.50
CA ALA A 158 -2.07 16.02 -13.72
C ALA A 158 -2.20 14.49 -13.66
N LEU A 159 -3.43 13.97 -13.48
CA LEU A 159 -3.74 12.55 -13.50
C LEU A 159 -3.44 11.90 -14.86
N VAL A 160 -3.82 12.54 -15.96
CA VAL A 160 -3.52 12.06 -17.33
C VAL A 160 -2.02 11.93 -17.53
N ILE A 161 -1.26 13.00 -17.24
CA ILE A 161 0.20 13.01 -17.40
C ILE A 161 0.85 11.94 -16.52
N GLY A 162 0.48 11.90 -15.24
CA GLY A 162 0.98 10.90 -14.29
C GLY A 162 0.68 9.47 -14.73
N THR A 163 -0.55 9.23 -15.23
CA THR A 163 -0.93 7.90 -15.74
C THR A 163 -0.11 7.49 -16.95
N ILE A 164 0.17 8.41 -17.88
CA ILE A 164 1.03 8.13 -19.05
C ILE A 164 2.44 7.72 -18.59
N ILE A 165 3.01 8.42 -17.60
CA ILE A 165 4.33 8.11 -17.05
C ILE A 165 4.33 6.69 -16.41
N VAL A 166 3.34 6.39 -15.57
CA VAL A 166 3.20 5.06 -14.94
C VAL A 166 2.99 3.98 -15.99
N MET A 167 2.13 4.23 -16.97
CA MET A 167 1.84 3.28 -18.06
C MET A 167 3.09 2.94 -18.85
N PHE A 168 3.87 3.94 -19.23
CA PHE A 168 5.14 3.72 -19.93
C PHE A 168 6.09 2.86 -19.09
N TYR A 169 6.23 3.19 -17.81
CA TYR A 169 7.10 2.47 -16.89
C TYR A 169 6.66 1.01 -16.67
N VAL A 170 5.37 0.78 -16.40
CA VAL A 170 4.82 -0.55 -16.08
C VAL A 170 4.78 -1.48 -17.28
N VAL A 171 4.36 -0.97 -18.45
CA VAL A 171 4.20 -1.78 -19.67
C VAL A 171 5.55 -2.29 -20.21
N TYR A 172 6.62 -1.51 -20.04
CA TYR A 172 7.95 -1.92 -20.55
C TYR A 172 8.80 -2.69 -19.54
N GLY A 173 8.40 -2.74 -18.24
CA GLY A 173 9.11 -3.47 -17.18
C GLY A 173 8.83 -4.98 -17.18
N GLY A 174 9.65 -5.72 -16.45
CA GLY A 174 9.45 -7.11 -16.01
C GLY A 174 10.01 -7.22 -14.59
N MET A 175 9.97 -8.39 -13.93
CA MET A 175 10.36 -8.51 -12.51
C MET A 175 11.80 -8.01 -12.24
N ILE A 176 12.75 -8.22 -13.14
CA ILE A 176 14.14 -7.73 -12.97
C ILE A 176 14.14 -6.20 -12.98
N ALA A 177 13.53 -5.58 -14.00
CA ALA A 177 13.50 -4.13 -14.14
C ALA A 177 12.76 -3.48 -12.97
N THR A 178 11.60 -4.04 -12.59
CA THR A 178 10.83 -3.54 -11.45
C THR A 178 11.58 -3.70 -10.13
N THR A 179 12.40 -4.76 -9.94
CA THR A 179 13.16 -4.95 -8.70
C THR A 179 14.29 -3.94 -8.55
N TRP A 180 15.08 -3.68 -9.59
CA TRP A 180 16.17 -2.71 -9.54
C TRP A 180 15.65 -1.27 -9.47
N ASN A 181 14.61 -0.94 -10.25
CA ASN A 181 13.95 0.36 -10.14
C ASN A 181 13.33 0.54 -8.75
N ALA A 182 12.65 -0.47 -8.21
CA ALA A 182 12.06 -0.42 -6.87
C ALA A 182 13.13 -0.19 -5.79
N ALA A 183 14.30 -0.81 -5.90
CA ALA A 183 15.41 -0.58 -4.97
C ALA A 183 15.92 0.88 -5.02
N MET A 184 16.07 1.46 -6.21
CA MET A 184 16.43 2.87 -6.37
C MET A 184 15.30 3.79 -5.84
N GLN A 185 14.07 3.46 -6.16
CA GLN A 185 12.89 4.20 -5.69
C GLN A 185 12.76 4.20 -4.17
N ALA A 186 13.08 3.08 -3.50
CA ALA A 186 13.15 3.00 -2.04
C ALA A 186 14.10 4.06 -1.45
N ILE A 187 15.29 4.18 -2.03
CA ILE A 187 16.27 5.18 -1.61
C ILE A 187 15.71 6.58 -1.81
N VAL A 188 15.19 6.89 -2.99
CA VAL A 188 14.70 8.26 -3.31
C VAL A 188 13.55 8.66 -2.40
N MET A 189 12.53 7.80 -2.19
CA MET A 189 11.37 8.16 -1.37
C MET A 189 11.71 8.24 0.13
N SER A 190 12.59 7.36 0.63
CA SER A 190 12.99 7.40 2.04
C SER A 190 13.84 8.64 2.35
N PHE A 191 14.80 8.97 1.49
CA PHE A 191 15.55 10.21 1.62
C PHE A 191 14.67 11.45 1.49
N ALA A 192 13.68 11.43 0.58
CA ALA A 192 12.73 12.53 0.42
C ALA A 192 11.94 12.81 1.71
N ALA A 193 11.41 11.78 2.34
CA ALA A 193 10.68 11.90 3.60
C ALA A 193 11.59 12.38 4.75
N ILE A 194 12.80 11.80 4.87
CA ILE A 194 13.77 12.15 5.91
C ILE A 194 14.22 13.61 5.78
N ILE A 195 14.56 14.05 4.56
CA ILE A 195 15.00 15.42 4.30
C ILE A 195 13.85 16.41 4.57
N ALA A 196 12.64 16.11 4.14
CA ALA A 196 11.48 16.97 4.39
C ALA A 196 11.17 17.08 5.89
N ALA A 197 11.19 15.97 6.62
CA ALA A 197 11.00 15.97 8.07
C ALA A 197 12.12 16.74 8.79
N ALA A 198 13.38 16.50 8.44
CA ALA A 198 14.53 17.21 9.02
C ALA A 198 14.45 18.72 8.79
N ALA A 199 14.02 19.15 7.59
CA ALA A 199 13.85 20.56 7.28
C ALA A 199 12.73 21.22 8.11
N ILE A 200 11.61 20.52 8.31
CA ILE A 200 10.53 21.00 9.19
C ILE A 200 11.00 21.10 10.63
N VAL A 201 11.67 20.06 11.14
CA VAL A 201 12.25 20.07 12.51
C VAL A 201 13.23 21.22 12.67
N TRP A 202 14.09 21.46 11.67
CA TRP A 202 15.04 22.56 11.68
C TRP A 202 14.33 23.93 11.69
N GLN A 203 13.33 24.14 10.83
CA GLN A 203 12.57 25.41 10.75
C GLN A 203 11.82 25.71 12.05
N LEU A 204 11.36 24.68 12.76
CA LEU A 204 10.67 24.82 14.04
C LEU A 204 11.63 25.01 15.22
N GLY A 205 12.94 24.99 15.03
CA GLY A 205 13.93 25.15 16.09
C GLY A 205 14.22 23.86 16.88
N GLY A 206 14.01 22.70 16.29
CA GLY A 206 14.27 21.40 16.89
C GLY A 206 13.00 20.67 17.37
N PHE A 207 13.19 19.61 18.17
CA PHE A 207 12.07 18.79 18.66
C PHE A 207 11.16 19.55 19.66
N GLU A 208 11.67 20.51 20.41
CA GLU A 208 10.85 21.38 21.25
C GLU A 208 9.85 22.18 20.41
N GLY A 209 10.29 22.71 19.27
CA GLY A 209 9.41 23.40 18.33
C GLY A 209 8.39 22.47 17.67
N VAL A 210 8.75 21.22 17.38
CA VAL A 210 7.81 20.20 16.91
C VAL A 210 6.73 19.94 17.97
N TYR A 211 7.15 19.77 19.23
CA TYR A 211 6.22 19.59 20.35
C TYR A 211 5.26 20.78 20.48
N PHE A 212 5.80 21.99 20.46
CA PHE A 212 5.00 23.23 20.51
C PHE A 212 3.99 23.32 19.34
N ALA A 213 4.44 23.04 18.12
CA ALA A 213 3.57 23.07 16.94
C ALA A 213 2.43 22.04 17.05
N ALA A 214 2.73 20.86 17.56
CA ALA A 214 1.75 19.81 17.79
C ALA A 214 0.76 20.20 18.90
N GLU A 215 1.23 20.76 20.00
CA GLU A 215 0.37 21.22 21.10
C GLU A 215 -0.59 22.33 20.68
N GLN A 216 -0.11 23.29 19.88
CA GLN A 216 -0.96 24.36 19.32
C GLN A 216 -2.04 23.81 18.38
N SER A 217 -1.72 22.76 17.64
CA SER A 217 -2.64 22.17 16.66
C SER A 217 -3.64 21.17 17.27
N TYR A 218 -3.26 20.51 18.38
CA TYR A 218 -3.99 19.35 18.93
C TYR A 218 -4.06 19.36 20.46
N ALA A 219 -4.19 20.52 21.10
CA ALA A 219 -4.05 20.78 22.53
C ALA A 219 -4.74 19.81 23.52
N LYS A 220 -5.79 19.10 23.10
CA LYS A 220 -6.53 18.14 23.93
C LYS A 220 -6.33 16.67 23.56
N ILE A 221 -5.61 16.38 22.47
CA ILE A 221 -5.59 15.05 21.83
C ILE A 221 -4.19 14.42 21.90
N TRP A 222 -3.22 15.15 22.47
CA TRP A 222 -1.81 14.82 22.41
C TRP A 222 -1.42 13.50 23.08
N ASN A 223 -2.06 13.11 24.16
CA ASN A 223 -1.52 12.07 25.05
C ASN A 223 -2.24 10.72 25.05
N SER A 224 -3.37 10.55 24.41
CA SER A 224 -4.11 9.28 24.52
C SER A 224 -5.02 9.00 23.34
N PRO A 225 -4.97 7.76 22.79
CA PRO A 225 -5.99 7.28 21.86
C PRO A 225 -7.40 7.30 22.44
N ALA A 226 -7.50 7.21 23.78
CA ALA A 226 -8.78 7.18 24.48
C ALA A 226 -9.47 8.56 24.60
N ASN A 227 -8.73 9.64 24.39
CA ASN A 227 -9.18 10.99 24.66
C ASN A 227 -9.40 11.85 23.38
N ALA A 228 -9.54 11.25 22.21
CA ALA A 228 -9.93 11.96 21.00
C ALA A 228 -11.44 12.29 21.07
N PRO A 229 -11.84 13.48 21.58
CA PRO A 229 -13.22 13.66 22.04
C PRO A 229 -14.23 13.78 20.92
N ASP A 230 -13.94 14.31 19.80
CA ASP A 230 -14.96 14.74 18.86
C ASP A 230 -14.55 14.67 17.39
N VAL A 231 -13.70 13.73 17.01
CA VAL A 231 -13.58 13.41 15.59
C VAL A 231 -14.69 12.42 15.27
N PRO A 232 -15.88 12.94 14.88
CA PRO A 232 -16.96 12.05 14.53
C PRO A 232 -16.47 11.21 13.36
N HIS A 233 -16.45 9.92 13.49
CA HIS A 233 -16.64 9.01 12.37
C HIS A 233 -15.45 8.31 11.73
N LEU A 234 -14.17 8.64 11.98
CA LEU A 234 -13.09 7.93 11.29
C LEU A 234 -12.32 6.92 12.15
N PHE A 235 -12.07 7.27 13.39
CA PHE A 235 -11.48 6.36 14.38
C PHE A 235 -12.08 6.70 15.73
N SER A 236 -12.95 5.84 16.24
CA SER A 236 -13.13 5.89 17.68
C SER A 236 -11.75 5.65 18.28
N SER A 237 -11.38 6.49 19.21
CA SER A 237 -10.18 6.42 20.03
C SER A 237 -10.08 5.15 20.88
N SER A 238 -10.84 4.12 20.53
CA SER A 238 -10.78 2.85 21.22
C SER A 238 -9.59 2.04 20.75
N TRP A 239 -8.91 1.39 21.67
CA TRP A 239 -7.88 0.39 21.40
C TRP A 239 -8.32 -0.67 20.37
N ILE A 240 -9.61 -0.91 20.24
CA ILE A 240 -10.21 -1.83 19.28
C ILE A 240 -9.98 -1.37 17.84
N ALA A 241 -10.09 -0.06 17.56
CA ALA A 241 -9.80 0.48 16.22
C ALA A 241 -8.30 0.37 15.87
N ILE A 242 -7.44 0.66 16.84
CA ILE A 242 -5.99 0.48 16.68
C ILE A 242 -5.65 -0.99 16.42
N LEU A 243 -6.26 -1.91 17.15
CA LEU A 243 -6.09 -3.35 16.94
C LEU A 243 -6.44 -3.78 15.51
N GLY A 244 -7.46 -3.16 14.90
CA GLY A 244 -7.78 -3.40 13.49
C GLY A 244 -6.64 -3.04 12.54
N TRP A 245 -5.95 -1.93 12.78
CA TRP A 245 -4.76 -1.57 12.01
C TRP A 245 -3.59 -2.51 12.26
N TYR A 246 -3.41 -3.03 13.48
CA TYR A 246 -2.44 -4.09 13.75
C TYR A 246 -2.74 -5.34 12.90
N PHE A 247 -3.97 -5.78 12.82
CA PHE A 247 -4.34 -6.91 11.96
C PHE A 247 -4.05 -6.65 10.49
N VAL A 248 -4.38 -5.45 9.98
CA VAL A 248 -4.11 -5.08 8.58
C VAL A 248 -2.62 -5.15 8.27
N TRP A 249 -1.79 -4.50 9.07
CA TRP A 249 -0.37 -4.38 8.75
C TRP A 249 0.41 -5.66 9.03
N HIS A 250 0.12 -6.36 10.11
CA HIS A 250 0.80 -7.60 10.46
C HIS A 250 0.51 -8.72 9.47
N TYR A 251 -0.76 -8.98 9.20
CA TYR A 251 -1.12 -9.99 8.21
C TYR A 251 -0.90 -9.50 6.79
N GLY A 252 -1.06 -8.21 6.52
CA GLY A 252 -0.83 -7.62 5.21
C GLY A 252 0.61 -7.82 4.75
N PHE A 253 1.59 -7.45 5.55
CA PHE A 253 2.99 -7.63 5.18
C PHE A 253 3.35 -9.10 4.91
N ALA A 254 2.78 -10.02 5.70
CA ALA A 254 3.02 -11.44 5.57
C ALA A 254 2.27 -12.11 4.40
N THR A 255 1.16 -11.54 3.93
CA THR A 255 0.23 -12.27 3.03
C THR A 255 -0.18 -11.52 1.77
N MET A 256 0.10 -10.22 1.65
CA MET A 256 -0.27 -9.49 0.44
C MET A 256 0.52 -9.99 -0.78
N PRO A 257 -0.16 -10.28 -1.90
CA PRO A 257 0.47 -10.93 -3.05
C PRO A 257 1.69 -10.20 -3.58
N TYR A 258 1.62 -8.88 -3.71
CA TYR A 258 2.68 -8.04 -4.27
C TYR A 258 3.93 -7.92 -3.37
N THR A 259 3.79 -8.15 -2.04
CA THR A 259 4.93 -8.26 -1.12
C THR A 259 5.49 -9.68 -1.09
N VAL A 260 4.61 -10.68 -1.02
CA VAL A 260 4.99 -12.09 -0.93
C VAL A 260 5.79 -12.55 -2.16
N VAL A 261 5.46 -12.06 -3.36
CA VAL A 261 6.22 -12.42 -4.58
C VAL A 261 7.69 -11.97 -4.52
N ARG A 262 8.04 -11.01 -3.67
CA ARG A 262 9.44 -10.60 -3.46
C ARG A 262 10.27 -11.68 -2.77
N PHE A 263 9.66 -12.55 -1.96
CA PHE A 263 10.35 -13.71 -1.38
C PHE A 263 10.69 -14.78 -2.42
N PHE A 264 10.00 -14.79 -3.57
CA PHE A 264 10.29 -15.74 -4.65
C PHE A 264 11.52 -15.35 -5.49
N THR A 265 11.95 -14.09 -5.43
CA THR A 265 13.03 -13.53 -6.27
C THR A 265 14.42 -13.70 -5.69
N VAL A 266 14.56 -14.00 -4.40
CA VAL A 266 15.83 -14.09 -3.70
C VAL A 266 16.51 -15.44 -3.86
N MET A 267 17.82 -15.52 -3.55
CA MET A 267 18.64 -16.72 -3.74
C MET A 267 18.28 -17.84 -2.74
N ASP A 268 18.11 -17.51 -1.47
CA ASP A 268 17.92 -18.48 -0.38
C ASP A 268 17.09 -17.91 0.78
N ILE A 269 16.81 -18.76 1.80
CA ILE A 269 16.04 -18.42 2.98
C ILE A 269 16.72 -17.33 3.81
N LYS A 270 18.05 -17.40 3.96
CA LYS A 270 18.83 -16.41 4.71
C LYS A 270 18.73 -15.02 4.07
N THR A 271 18.78 -14.98 2.74
CA THR A 271 18.59 -13.76 1.95
C THR A 271 17.17 -13.21 2.14
N ALA A 272 16.13 -14.07 2.15
CA ALA A 272 14.76 -13.63 2.39
C ALA A 272 14.61 -12.94 3.77
N ARG A 273 15.14 -13.56 4.83
CA ARG A 273 15.10 -12.98 6.19
C ARG A 273 15.88 -11.66 6.30
N ARG A 274 17.09 -11.61 5.73
CA ARG A 274 17.91 -10.38 5.71
C ARG A 274 17.25 -9.26 4.90
N SER A 275 16.49 -9.59 3.88
CA SER A 275 15.72 -8.58 3.13
C SER A 275 14.71 -7.87 4.00
N ILE A 276 14.05 -8.60 4.92
CA ILE A 276 13.07 -7.99 5.84
C ILE A 276 13.77 -7.09 6.84
N PHE A 277 14.95 -7.44 7.32
CA PHE A 277 15.74 -6.56 8.19
C PHE A 277 16.03 -5.21 7.52
N TRP A 278 16.50 -5.21 6.27
CA TRP A 278 16.76 -3.98 5.53
C TRP A 278 15.49 -3.17 5.27
N CYS A 279 14.41 -3.85 4.91
CA CYS A 279 13.10 -3.24 4.73
C CYS A 279 12.61 -2.57 6.02
N SER A 280 12.72 -3.24 7.17
CA SER A 280 12.27 -2.72 8.46
C SER A 280 13.12 -1.52 8.93
N LEU A 281 14.42 -1.55 8.71
CA LEU A 281 15.32 -0.47 9.11
C LEU A 281 15.03 0.83 8.36
N ILE A 282 14.94 0.74 7.03
CA ILE A 282 14.76 1.91 6.17
C ILE A 282 13.29 2.37 6.22
N GLY A 283 12.35 1.44 6.17
CA GLY A 283 10.92 1.73 6.29
C GLY A 283 10.57 2.34 7.66
N GLY A 284 11.21 1.91 8.74
CA GLY A 284 11.03 2.52 10.06
C GLY A 284 11.42 4.01 10.05
N ALA A 285 12.58 4.35 9.50
CA ALA A 285 13.02 5.74 9.37
C ALA A 285 12.07 6.58 8.50
N PHE A 286 11.58 5.99 7.40
CA PHE A 286 10.59 6.62 6.54
C PHE A 286 9.30 6.94 7.31
N TYR A 287 8.72 5.97 8.03
CA TYR A 287 7.46 6.18 8.75
C TYR A 287 7.59 7.20 9.87
N VAL A 288 8.69 7.19 10.65
CA VAL A 288 8.95 8.22 11.67
C VAL A 288 9.03 9.63 11.04
N SER A 289 9.60 9.74 9.84
CA SER A 289 9.66 11.01 9.12
C SER A 289 8.28 11.51 8.72
N LEU A 290 7.40 10.62 8.23
CA LEU A 290 6.02 10.97 7.88
C LEU A 290 5.21 11.44 9.09
N GLU A 291 5.46 10.84 10.24
CA GLU A 291 4.85 11.24 11.49
C GLU A 291 5.18 12.67 11.87
N LEU A 292 6.47 13.00 11.85
CA LEU A 292 6.94 14.35 12.15
C LEU A 292 6.33 15.40 11.21
N ILE A 293 6.21 15.08 9.92
CA ILE A 293 5.55 15.95 8.95
C ILE A 293 4.06 16.06 9.26
N GLY A 294 3.37 14.94 9.48
CA GLY A 294 1.93 14.90 9.71
C GLY A 294 1.50 15.68 10.96
N ILE A 295 2.21 15.50 12.08
CA ILE A 295 1.85 16.14 13.34
C ILE A 295 2.09 17.66 13.34
N THR A 296 3.02 18.13 12.52
CA THR A 296 3.33 19.56 12.39
C THR A 296 2.60 20.23 11.24
N ALA A 297 1.92 19.47 10.38
CA ALA A 297 1.34 19.96 9.12
C ALA A 297 0.35 21.10 9.31
N LYS A 298 -0.57 21.01 10.31
CA LYS A 298 -1.52 22.11 10.60
C LYS A 298 -0.80 23.40 10.91
N TYR A 299 0.13 23.36 11.85
CA TYR A 299 0.89 24.54 12.27
C TYR A 299 1.68 25.16 11.10
N MET A 300 2.40 24.32 10.34
CA MET A 300 3.18 24.76 9.18
C MET A 300 2.31 25.45 8.13
N ILE A 301 1.16 24.85 7.79
CA ILE A 301 0.24 25.41 6.80
C ILE A 301 -0.35 26.74 7.29
N GLU A 302 -0.76 26.85 8.53
CA GLU A 302 -1.36 28.06 9.07
C GLU A 302 -0.37 29.22 9.22
N LYS A 303 0.88 28.92 9.57
CA LYS A 303 1.86 29.97 9.87
C LYS A 303 2.74 30.36 8.69
N SER A 304 3.00 29.43 7.77
CA SER A 304 4.05 29.62 6.77
C SER A 304 3.62 29.36 5.32
N HIS A 305 2.45 28.73 5.08
CA HIS A 305 2.02 28.47 3.70
C HIS A 305 1.73 29.78 2.96
N PRO A 306 2.20 29.97 1.69
CA PRO A 306 2.02 31.23 0.95
C PRO A 306 0.59 31.76 0.90
N ILE A 307 -0.41 30.88 0.77
CA ILE A 307 -1.84 31.25 0.76
C ILE A 307 -2.25 31.84 2.13
N ALA A 308 -1.83 31.25 3.23
CA ALA A 308 -2.15 31.74 4.57
C ALA A 308 -1.47 33.08 4.85
N VAL A 309 -0.19 33.20 4.48
CA VAL A 309 0.59 34.44 4.62
C VAL A 309 -0.02 35.58 3.80
N ALA A 310 -0.40 35.32 2.55
CA ALA A 310 -1.06 36.31 1.67
C ALA A 310 -2.43 36.77 2.22
N ALA A 311 -3.10 35.94 3.02
CA ALA A 311 -4.35 36.27 3.72
C ALA A 311 -4.12 36.94 5.09
N GLY A 312 -2.90 37.38 5.41
CA GLY A 312 -2.55 38.03 6.67
C GLY A 312 -2.44 37.07 7.87
N GLY A 313 -2.26 35.77 7.64
CA GLY A 313 -2.11 34.76 8.69
C GLY A 313 -3.40 34.36 9.44
N ASN A 314 -4.56 34.74 8.93
CA ASN A 314 -5.86 34.52 9.57
C ASN A 314 -6.60 33.27 9.04
N MET A 315 -5.97 32.45 8.18
CA MET A 315 -6.56 31.23 7.63
C MET A 315 -6.15 29.99 8.45
N THR A 316 -7.13 29.14 8.74
CA THR A 316 -6.84 27.80 9.25
C THR A 316 -6.27 26.89 8.15
N ALA A 317 -5.56 25.82 8.54
CA ALA A 317 -5.02 24.85 7.59
C ALA A 317 -6.11 24.27 6.68
N THR A 318 -7.29 23.99 7.22
CA THR A 318 -8.43 23.48 6.44
C THR A 318 -8.93 24.51 5.42
N GLN A 319 -8.93 25.79 5.75
CA GLN A 319 -9.29 26.85 4.78
C GLN A 319 -8.26 26.97 3.66
N VAL A 320 -6.97 26.89 3.97
CA VAL A 320 -5.90 26.85 2.96
C VAL A 320 -6.08 25.66 2.02
N LEU A 321 -6.29 24.45 2.57
CA LEU A 321 -6.59 23.28 1.75
C LEU A 321 -7.84 23.45 0.90
N GLY A 322 -8.89 24.12 1.42
CA GLY A 322 -10.09 24.44 0.67
C GLY A 322 -9.84 25.37 -0.55
N VAL A 323 -8.89 26.30 -0.44
CA VAL A 323 -8.46 27.13 -1.59
C VAL A 323 -7.74 26.27 -2.62
N ILE A 324 -6.81 25.40 -2.18
CA ILE A 324 -6.10 24.46 -3.05
C ILE A 324 -7.08 23.54 -3.78
N GLN A 325 -8.07 23.02 -3.05
CA GLN A 325 -9.13 22.17 -3.61
C GLN A 325 -9.87 22.86 -4.75
N LYS A 326 -10.32 24.10 -4.52
CA LYS A 326 -11.04 24.87 -5.54
C LYS A 326 -10.16 25.23 -6.73
N THR A 327 -8.90 25.55 -6.47
CA THR A 327 -7.96 25.98 -7.52
C THR A 327 -7.60 24.84 -8.48
N TYR A 328 -7.35 23.65 -7.94
CA TYR A 328 -6.87 22.52 -8.72
C TYR A 328 -7.90 21.41 -8.96
N GLY A 329 -9.11 21.50 -8.36
CA GLY A 329 -10.16 20.49 -8.52
C GLY A 329 -9.83 19.16 -7.85
N ILE A 330 -9.15 19.16 -6.70
CA ILE A 330 -8.74 17.95 -5.97
C ILE A 330 -9.94 17.41 -5.18
N GLY A 331 -10.35 16.15 -5.43
CA GLY A 331 -11.46 15.52 -4.70
C GLY A 331 -11.13 15.18 -3.24
N THR A 332 -9.90 14.72 -2.99
CA THR A 332 -9.42 14.30 -1.66
C THR A 332 -8.32 15.23 -1.15
N VAL A 333 -8.67 16.50 -0.93
CA VAL A 333 -7.66 17.53 -0.64
C VAL A 333 -6.89 17.31 0.66
N THR A 334 -7.44 16.57 1.61
CA THR A 334 -6.72 16.24 2.86
C THR A 334 -5.46 15.40 2.57
N ASP A 335 -5.47 14.56 1.54
CA ASP A 335 -4.27 13.84 1.09
C ASP A 335 -3.15 14.77 0.60
N TYR A 336 -3.47 16.03 0.26
CA TYR A 336 -2.48 17.06 -0.11
C TYR A 336 -1.81 17.72 1.10
N SER A 337 -2.26 17.46 2.34
CA SER A 337 -1.78 18.15 3.55
C SER A 337 -0.26 18.04 3.77
N MET A 338 0.33 16.88 3.49
CA MET A 338 1.77 16.69 3.56
C MET A 338 2.52 17.57 2.55
N ILE A 339 2.03 17.63 1.32
CA ILE A 339 2.62 18.46 0.26
C ILE A 339 2.52 19.94 0.66
N ALA A 340 1.36 20.39 1.12
CA ALA A 340 1.14 21.76 1.59
C ALA A 340 2.05 22.12 2.78
N ALA A 341 2.29 21.20 3.70
CA ALA A 341 3.23 21.41 4.81
C ALA A 341 4.68 21.63 4.32
N VAL A 342 5.09 20.92 3.28
CA VAL A 342 6.42 21.08 2.68
C VAL A 342 6.48 22.33 1.78
N GLU A 343 5.40 22.70 1.09
CA GLU A 343 5.29 23.98 0.38
C GLU A 343 5.45 25.18 1.36
N ALA A 344 4.96 25.03 2.59
CA ALA A 344 5.13 26.04 3.65
C ALA A 344 6.59 26.27 4.08
N LEU A 345 7.53 25.37 3.76
CA LEU A 345 8.97 25.60 3.94
C LEU A 345 9.53 26.69 3.01
N GLY A 346 8.85 26.97 1.90
CA GLY A 346 9.30 27.94 0.91
C GLY A 346 10.61 27.53 0.18
N ASN A 347 10.99 26.25 0.24
CA ASN A 347 12.23 25.75 -0.37
C ASN A 347 11.94 24.81 -1.55
N PRO A 348 12.20 25.26 -2.80
CA PRO A 348 11.88 24.48 -3.98
C PRO A 348 12.73 23.20 -4.12
N VAL A 349 13.93 23.16 -3.56
CA VAL A 349 14.78 21.97 -3.60
C VAL A 349 14.14 20.85 -2.76
N ILE A 350 13.68 21.17 -1.55
CA ILE A 350 13.04 20.18 -0.66
C ILE A 350 11.72 19.71 -1.26
N LEU A 351 10.92 20.62 -1.81
CA LEU A 351 9.69 20.30 -2.52
C LEU A 351 9.96 19.39 -3.73
N GLY A 352 10.97 19.71 -4.53
CA GLY A 352 11.38 18.90 -5.69
C GLY A 352 11.80 17.49 -5.29
N ILE A 353 12.58 17.34 -4.21
CA ILE A 353 13.00 16.04 -3.66
C ILE A 353 11.77 15.28 -3.16
N LEU A 354 10.86 15.93 -2.43
CA LEU A 354 9.61 15.31 -1.97
C LEU A 354 8.77 14.82 -3.14
N CYS A 355 8.60 15.64 -4.17
CA CYS A 355 7.85 15.28 -5.37
C CYS A 355 8.49 14.10 -6.12
N ALA A 356 9.81 14.07 -6.26
CA ALA A 356 10.51 12.92 -6.84
C ALA A 356 10.28 11.64 -6.02
N GLY A 357 10.32 11.71 -4.68
CA GLY A 357 9.97 10.62 -3.77
C GLY A 357 8.52 10.18 -3.92
N GLY A 358 7.61 11.11 -4.08
CA GLY A 358 6.18 10.85 -4.30
C GLY A 358 5.87 10.17 -5.62
N LEU A 359 6.55 10.57 -6.70
CA LEU A 359 6.47 9.87 -7.98
C LEU A 359 7.08 8.46 -7.87
N ALA A 360 8.20 8.32 -7.15
CA ALA A 360 8.84 7.04 -6.91
C ALA A 360 7.90 6.04 -6.24
N ILE A 361 7.22 6.46 -5.17
CA ILE A 361 6.32 5.61 -4.40
C ILE A 361 5.07 5.21 -5.22
N ALA A 362 4.51 6.12 -6.01
CA ALA A 362 3.36 5.83 -6.86
C ALA A 362 3.72 4.83 -7.98
N MET A 363 4.86 5.04 -8.63
CA MET A 363 5.33 4.19 -9.73
C MET A 363 5.71 2.78 -9.25
N SER A 364 6.41 2.65 -8.12
CA SER A 364 6.82 1.35 -7.56
C SER A 364 5.63 0.49 -7.16
N THR A 365 4.64 1.11 -6.53
CA THR A 365 3.43 0.43 -6.08
C THR A 365 2.58 -0.06 -7.25
N ALA A 366 2.31 0.81 -8.23
CA ALA A 366 1.57 0.44 -9.42
C ALA A 366 2.26 -0.71 -10.19
N ALA A 367 3.59 -0.68 -10.30
CA ALA A 367 4.36 -1.73 -10.96
C ALA A 367 4.31 -3.07 -10.19
N GLY A 368 4.42 -3.04 -8.86
CA GLY A 368 4.35 -4.24 -8.03
C GLY A 368 3.03 -5.00 -8.19
N TRP A 369 1.93 -4.26 -8.15
CA TRP A 369 0.60 -4.83 -8.38
C TRP A 369 0.39 -5.30 -9.83
N ALA A 370 0.84 -4.52 -10.81
CA ALA A 370 0.72 -4.90 -12.21
C ALA A 370 1.46 -6.21 -12.53
N VAL A 371 2.68 -6.41 -12.01
CA VAL A 371 3.42 -7.67 -12.17
C VAL A 371 2.67 -8.84 -11.52
N THR A 372 2.07 -8.63 -10.36
CA THR A 372 1.28 -9.65 -9.65
C THR A 372 0.07 -10.08 -10.46
N VAL A 373 -0.71 -9.11 -10.95
CA VAL A 373 -1.91 -9.38 -11.78
C VAL A 373 -1.52 -10.04 -13.11
N ASN A 374 -0.44 -9.57 -13.74
CA ASN A 374 0.07 -10.17 -14.97
C ASN A 374 0.41 -11.64 -14.80
N THR A 375 1.06 -12.00 -13.67
CA THR A 375 1.40 -13.39 -13.38
C THR A 375 0.14 -14.24 -13.20
N ILE A 376 -0.86 -13.74 -12.49
CA ILE A 376 -2.12 -14.44 -12.25
C ILE A 376 -2.90 -14.62 -13.56
N ILE A 377 -3.11 -13.55 -14.32
CA ILE A 377 -3.94 -13.64 -15.53
C ILE A 377 -3.20 -14.34 -16.65
N ALA A 378 -1.98 -13.90 -17.01
CA ALA A 378 -1.28 -14.46 -18.15
C ALA A 378 -0.82 -15.90 -17.90
N ARG A 379 -0.24 -16.19 -16.72
CA ARG A 379 0.28 -17.52 -16.43
C ARG A 379 -0.77 -18.47 -15.83
N ASP A 380 -1.46 -18.04 -14.76
CA ASP A 380 -2.35 -18.96 -14.04
C ASP A 380 -3.67 -19.16 -14.79
N TRP A 381 -4.29 -18.09 -15.30
CA TRP A 381 -5.55 -18.23 -16.03
C TRP A 381 -5.35 -18.64 -17.47
N MET A 382 -4.60 -17.85 -18.28
CA MET A 382 -4.50 -18.11 -19.72
C MET A 382 -3.71 -19.39 -20.02
N VAL A 383 -2.55 -19.58 -19.39
CA VAL A 383 -1.69 -20.73 -19.72
C VAL A 383 -2.13 -21.99 -18.96
N LYS A 384 -2.22 -21.93 -17.60
CA LYS A 384 -2.46 -23.15 -16.81
C LYS A 384 -3.91 -23.63 -16.88
N LEU A 385 -4.89 -22.71 -16.71
CA LEU A 385 -6.29 -23.11 -16.66
C LEU A 385 -6.93 -23.18 -18.05
N LEU A 386 -6.73 -22.18 -18.90
CA LEU A 386 -7.32 -22.13 -20.24
C LEU A 386 -6.47 -22.83 -21.30
N LYS A 387 -5.23 -23.22 -20.96
CA LYS A 387 -4.27 -23.89 -21.87
C LYS A 387 -4.07 -23.12 -23.19
N TRP A 388 -4.04 -21.80 -23.12
CA TRP A 388 -3.93 -20.93 -24.28
C TRP A 388 -2.49 -20.82 -24.77
N LYS A 389 -2.12 -21.59 -25.78
CA LYS A 389 -0.76 -21.70 -26.34
C LYS A 389 -0.13 -20.36 -26.72
N ARG A 390 -0.91 -19.43 -27.32
CA ARG A 390 -0.37 -18.11 -27.70
C ARG A 390 0.09 -17.28 -26.50
N ALA A 391 -0.58 -17.42 -25.35
CA ALA A 391 -0.18 -16.73 -24.13
C ALA A 391 1.11 -17.34 -23.55
N GLU A 392 1.32 -18.64 -23.71
CA GLU A 392 2.55 -19.34 -23.34
C GLU A 392 3.72 -18.92 -24.23
N GLU A 393 3.51 -18.79 -25.54
CA GLU A 393 4.54 -18.36 -26.51
C GLU A 393 4.93 -16.88 -26.36
N LYS A 394 3.99 -16.01 -25.95
CA LYS A 394 4.17 -14.55 -25.87
C LYS A 394 3.79 -13.95 -24.51
N PRO A 395 4.36 -14.44 -23.40
CA PRO A 395 3.95 -14.05 -22.04
C PRO A 395 4.15 -12.55 -21.78
N VAL A 396 5.19 -11.95 -22.34
CA VAL A 396 5.49 -10.52 -22.18
C VAL A 396 4.44 -9.65 -22.87
N LEU A 397 3.96 -10.04 -24.05
CA LEU A 397 2.94 -9.30 -24.78
C LEU A 397 1.62 -9.27 -24.00
N TYR A 398 1.14 -10.44 -23.56
CA TYR A 398 -0.10 -10.54 -22.81
C TYR A 398 0.01 -9.83 -21.45
N GLY A 399 1.15 -9.92 -20.78
CA GLY A 399 1.41 -9.16 -19.55
C GLY A 399 1.29 -7.65 -19.76
N ARG A 400 1.80 -7.11 -20.86
CA ARG A 400 1.68 -5.69 -21.21
C ARG A 400 0.25 -5.26 -21.48
N ILE A 401 -0.51 -6.06 -22.22
CA ILE A 401 -1.93 -5.79 -22.50
C ILE A 401 -2.73 -5.77 -21.20
N ILE A 402 -2.51 -6.74 -20.32
CA ILE A 402 -3.17 -6.82 -19.02
C ILE A 402 -2.84 -5.58 -18.18
N ALA A 403 -1.55 -5.22 -18.05
CA ALA A 403 -1.13 -4.03 -17.31
C ALA A 403 -1.80 -2.75 -17.85
N PHE A 404 -1.86 -2.60 -19.16
CA PHE A 404 -2.52 -1.46 -19.81
C PHE A 404 -4.00 -1.37 -19.45
N ILE A 405 -4.73 -2.50 -19.53
CA ILE A 405 -6.16 -2.55 -19.21
C ILE A 405 -6.40 -2.16 -17.74
N PHE A 406 -5.60 -2.71 -16.82
CA PHE A 406 -5.75 -2.42 -15.40
C PHE A 406 -5.44 -0.95 -15.05
N LEU A 407 -4.41 -0.38 -15.66
CA LEU A 407 -4.09 1.05 -15.52
C LEU A 407 -5.23 1.92 -16.08
N LEU A 408 -5.82 1.53 -17.20
CA LEU A 408 -6.93 2.28 -17.80
C LEU A 408 -8.19 2.23 -16.92
N VAL A 409 -8.56 1.06 -16.40
CA VAL A 409 -9.69 0.91 -15.47
C VAL A 409 -9.46 1.75 -14.20
N SER A 410 -8.27 1.65 -13.62
CA SER A 410 -7.91 2.41 -12.43
C SER A 410 -7.86 3.92 -12.69
N PHE A 411 -7.46 4.36 -13.88
CA PHE A 411 -7.50 5.76 -14.28
C PHE A 411 -8.91 6.35 -14.24
N PHE A 412 -9.89 5.65 -14.81
CA PHE A 412 -11.27 6.14 -14.78
C PHE A 412 -11.82 6.25 -13.37
N ILE A 413 -11.47 5.34 -12.46
CA ILE A 413 -11.86 5.42 -11.05
C ILE A 413 -11.13 6.59 -10.37
N ALA A 414 -9.86 6.83 -10.72
CA ALA A 414 -9.05 7.90 -10.14
C ALA A 414 -9.48 9.32 -10.55
N ILE A 415 -10.28 9.49 -11.61
CA ILE A 415 -10.84 10.82 -11.99
C ILE A 415 -11.66 11.40 -10.83
N SER A 416 -12.45 10.56 -10.15
CA SER A 416 -13.21 10.93 -8.96
C SER A 416 -13.00 9.84 -7.90
N PRO A 417 -11.91 9.93 -7.11
CA PRO A 417 -11.58 8.89 -6.15
C PRO A 417 -12.67 8.77 -5.09
N PRO A 418 -13.15 7.56 -4.79
CA PRO A 418 -14.28 7.36 -3.90
C PRO A 418 -13.94 7.58 -2.42
N ALA A 419 -12.65 7.65 -2.05
CA ALA A 419 -12.19 7.83 -0.68
C ALA A 419 -10.76 8.38 -0.64
N LEU A 420 -10.26 8.73 0.56
CA LEU A 420 -8.86 9.06 0.80
C LEU A 420 -7.95 7.88 0.41
N VAL A 421 -6.71 8.17 0.03
CA VAL A 421 -5.77 7.12 -0.43
C VAL A 421 -5.50 6.06 0.63
N LEU A 422 -5.52 6.41 1.92
CA LEU A 422 -5.35 5.43 3.00
C LEU A 422 -6.56 4.49 3.11
N ASP A 423 -7.78 5.00 2.95
CA ASP A 423 -9.00 4.19 2.98
C ASP A 423 -9.03 3.19 1.83
N LEU A 424 -8.68 3.63 0.61
CA LEU A 424 -8.58 2.74 -0.54
C LEU A 424 -7.57 1.61 -0.31
N SER A 425 -6.43 1.92 0.34
CA SER A 425 -5.46 0.90 0.71
C SER A 425 -5.99 -0.07 1.74
N GLY A 426 -6.65 0.44 2.79
CA GLY A 426 -7.28 -0.36 3.83
C GLY A 426 -8.29 -1.35 3.25
N TRP A 427 -9.13 -0.91 2.30
CA TRP A 427 -10.09 -1.77 1.61
C TRP A 427 -9.42 -2.86 0.79
N ALA A 428 -8.41 -2.51 -0.02
CA ALA A 428 -7.65 -3.46 -0.80
C ALA A 428 -7.00 -4.54 0.09
N PHE A 429 -6.44 -4.12 1.25
CA PHE A 429 -5.85 -5.03 2.21
C PHE A 429 -6.89 -5.96 2.84
N VAL A 430 -8.01 -5.41 3.32
CA VAL A 430 -9.04 -6.21 4.00
C VAL A 430 -9.62 -7.27 3.09
N VAL A 431 -9.99 -6.91 1.85
CA VAL A 431 -10.53 -7.87 0.87
C VAL A 431 -9.58 -9.06 0.67
N VAL A 432 -8.29 -8.78 0.51
CA VAL A 432 -7.28 -9.83 0.28
C VAL A 432 -6.97 -10.59 1.55
N ILE A 433 -6.72 -9.90 2.67
CA ILE A 433 -6.28 -10.53 3.92
C ILE A 433 -7.35 -11.42 4.51
N CYS A 434 -8.59 -10.91 4.70
CA CYS A 434 -9.65 -11.72 5.32
C CYS A 434 -9.99 -12.97 4.49
N SER A 435 -9.81 -12.90 3.17
CA SER A 435 -10.12 -14.01 2.25
C SER A 435 -8.95 -15.01 2.10
N LEU A 436 -7.70 -14.54 2.09
CA LEU A 436 -6.55 -15.37 1.71
C LEU A 436 -5.55 -15.61 2.85
N ALA A 437 -5.37 -14.70 3.79
CA ALA A 437 -4.40 -14.87 4.88
C ALA A 437 -4.65 -16.12 5.73
N PRO A 438 -5.91 -16.49 6.11
CA PRO A 438 -6.15 -17.72 6.84
C PRO A 438 -5.63 -18.95 6.10
N GLY A 439 -5.88 -19.03 4.79
CA GLY A 439 -5.41 -20.15 3.96
C GLY A 439 -3.89 -20.20 3.81
N LEU A 440 -3.22 -19.05 3.72
CA LEU A 440 -1.77 -19.01 3.63
C LEU A 440 -1.11 -19.38 4.97
N ILE A 441 -1.47 -18.68 6.03
CA ILE A 441 -0.83 -18.83 7.34
C ILE A 441 -1.18 -20.19 7.96
N LEU A 442 -2.47 -20.50 8.08
CA LEU A 442 -2.89 -21.79 8.64
C LEU A 442 -2.55 -22.96 7.72
N GLY A 443 -2.51 -22.75 6.42
CA GLY A 443 -2.02 -23.75 5.46
C GLY A 443 -0.57 -24.14 5.68
N LEU A 444 0.30 -23.18 6.06
CA LEU A 444 1.70 -23.42 6.39
C LEU A 444 1.89 -24.04 7.79
N TRP A 445 1.18 -23.54 8.80
CA TRP A 445 1.49 -23.82 10.20
C TRP A 445 0.52 -24.80 10.88
N TRP A 446 -0.64 -25.07 10.28
CA TRP A 446 -1.66 -25.92 10.86
C TRP A 446 -2.00 -27.13 9.99
N LYS A 447 -1.66 -28.31 10.46
CA LYS A 447 -1.84 -29.57 9.75
C LYS A 447 -3.31 -29.85 9.36
N ARG A 448 -4.26 -29.32 10.13
CA ARG A 448 -5.70 -29.55 9.94
C ARG A 448 -6.35 -28.64 8.89
N ALA A 449 -5.61 -27.70 8.27
CA ALA A 449 -6.11 -26.79 7.25
C ALA A 449 -6.65 -27.52 6.01
N THR A 450 -7.97 -27.42 5.73
CA THR A 450 -8.66 -28.21 4.70
C THR A 450 -8.97 -27.42 3.44
N ARG A 451 -9.17 -28.13 2.30
CA ARG A 451 -9.59 -27.52 1.03
C ARG A 451 -10.95 -26.84 1.13
N ALA A 452 -11.90 -27.47 1.85
CA ALA A 452 -13.23 -26.88 2.04
C ALA A 452 -13.17 -25.55 2.80
N ALA A 453 -12.32 -25.47 3.85
CA ALA A 453 -12.11 -24.23 4.59
C ALA A 453 -11.53 -23.12 3.70
N MET A 454 -10.57 -23.46 2.82
CA MET A 454 -10.02 -22.48 1.88
C MET A 454 -11.10 -21.92 0.95
N TRP A 455 -11.92 -22.76 0.34
CA TRP A 455 -13.01 -22.32 -0.54
C TRP A 455 -14.04 -21.47 0.18
N ILE A 456 -14.57 -21.97 1.29
CA ILE A 456 -15.63 -21.26 2.03
C ILE A 456 -15.11 -19.91 2.54
N THR A 457 -13.93 -19.88 3.15
CA THR A 457 -13.35 -18.63 3.65
C THR A 457 -13.11 -17.64 2.50
N ALA A 458 -12.50 -18.08 1.41
CA ALA A 458 -12.22 -17.20 0.28
C ALA A 458 -13.49 -16.60 -0.32
N ILE A 459 -14.56 -17.39 -0.46
CA ILE A 459 -15.82 -16.92 -1.03
C ILE A 459 -16.58 -16.03 -0.04
N VAL A 460 -16.83 -16.54 1.16
CA VAL A 460 -17.65 -15.83 2.16
C VAL A 460 -17.02 -14.51 2.56
N MET A 461 -15.72 -14.50 2.85
CA MET A 461 -15.04 -13.30 3.29
C MET A 461 -14.87 -12.27 2.18
N PHE A 462 -14.70 -12.72 0.94
CA PHE A 462 -14.69 -11.82 -0.22
C PHE A 462 -16.03 -11.07 -0.34
N PHE A 463 -17.15 -11.78 -0.41
CA PHE A 463 -18.46 -11.12 -0.54
C PHE A 463 -18.82 -10.30 0.69
N LEU A 464 -18.49 -10.76 1.89
CA LEU A 464 -18.74 -10.01 3.12
C LEU A 464 -17.95 -8.71 3.17
N SER A 465 -16.67 -8.73 2.78
CA SER A 465 -15.84 -7.54 2.71
C SER A 465 -16.33 -6.56 1.64
N MET A 466 -16.73 -7.05 0.47
CA MET A 466 -17.29 -6.22 -0.60
C MET A 466 -18.64 -5.61 -0.19
N PHE A 467 -19.49 -6.37 0.49
CA PHE A 467 -20.74 -5.86 1.04
C PHE A 467 -20.52 -4.77 2.10
N ALA A 468 -19.57 -5.00 3.02
CA ALA A 468 -19.21 -4.00 4.03
C ALA A 468 -18.71 -2.69 3.38
N TRP A 469 -17.91 -2.80 2.33
CA TRP A 469 -17.44 -1.65 1.56
C TRP A 469 -18.58 -0.91 0.84
N MET A 470 -19.42 -1.61 0.09
CA MET A 470 -20.55 -1.01 -0.62
C MET A 470 -21.49 -0.29 0.33
N ARG A 471 -21.81 -0.90 1.49
CA ARG A 471 -22.67 -0.27 2.48
C ARG A 471 -22.05 1.00 3.08
N ALA A 472 -20.77 0.98 3.39
CA ALA A 472 -20.08 2.15 3.91
C ALA A 472 -20.13 3.33 2.93
N HIS A 473 -19.96 3.08 1.64
CA HIS A 473 -19.95 4.15 0.63
C HIS A 473 -21.33 4.58 0.15
N LEU A 474 -22.27 3.64 -0.07
CA LEU A 474 -23.56 3.92 -0.68
C LEU A 474 -24.62 4.40 0.33
N VAL A 475 -24.55 3.90 1.56
CA VAL A 475 -25.62 4.14 2.56
C VAL A 475 -25.23 5.19 3.60
N LEU A 476 -23.95 5.23 4.00
CA LEU A 476 -23.51 6.03 5.16
C LEU A 476 -22.67 7.25 4.78
N GLY A 477 -22.49 7.51 3.47
CA GLY A 477 -21.51 8.51 3.03
C GLY A 477 -20.09 8.12 3.46
N HIS A 478 -19.05 8.85 3.12
CA HIS A 478 -17.62 8.53 3.28
C HIS A 478 -17.15 8.01 4.66
N HIS A 479 -18.05 7.59 5.54
CA HIS A 479 -17.76 7.13 6.91
C HIS A 479 -17.99 5.63 7.02
N ALA A 480 -16.91 4.89 7.13
CA ALA A 480 -16.89 3.44 7.27
C ALA A 480 -17.50 2.95 8.59
N ARG A 481 -18.83 2.86 8.67
CA ARG A 481 -19.53 2.19 9.78
C ARG A 481 -19.69 0.71 9.45
N PHE A 482 -19.30 -0.15 10.38
CA PHE A 482 -19.44 -1.59 10.19
C PHE A 482 -20.87 -2.03 10.55
N PHE A 483 -21.45 -2.87 9.67
CA PHE A 483 -22.79 -3.46 9.84
C PHE A 483 -23.03 -4.10 11.22
N LEU A 484 -22.02 -4.79 11.77
CA LEU A 484 -22.14 -5.40 13.09
C LEU A 484 -22.38 -4.39 14.21
N ASN A 485 -21.87 -3.17 14.10
CA ASN A 485 -22.11 -2.14 15.12
C ASN A 485 -23.58 -1.74 15.18
N ASP A 486 -24.23 -1.56 14.02
CA ASP A 486 -25.64 -1.22 13.97
C ASP A 486 -26.52 -2.39 14.44
N VAL A 487 -26.12 -3.64 14.11
CA VAL A 487 -26.89 -4.85 14.44
C VAL A 487 -26.66 -5.31 15.89
N LEU A 488 -25.42 -5.28 16.38
CA LEU A 488 -25.11 -5.81 17.71
C LEU A 488 -25.26 -4.79 18.83
N PHE A 489 -25.06 -3.50 18.55
CA PHE A 489 -25.00 -2.46 19.58
C PHE A 489 -26.12 -1.41 19.49
N GLY A 490 -26.95 -1.45 18.44
CA GLY A 490 -28.16 -0.62 18.30
C GLY A 490 -27.94 0.90 18.33
N ASN A 491 -26.69 1.37 18.40
CA ASN A 491 -26.36 2.77 18.50
C ASN A 491 -25.27 3.16 17.50
N PRO A 492 -25.61 4.00 16.50
CA PRO A 492 -24.65 4.43 15.47
C PRO A 492 -23.48 5.25 16.03
N ASN A 493 -23.54 5.70 17.27
CA ASN A 493 -22.51 6.53 17.91
C ASN A 493 -21.56 5.74 18.83
N VAL A 494 -21.84 4.46 19.09
CA VAL A 494 -21.04 3.63 19.99
C VAL A 494 -20.10 2.74 19.20
N LEU A 495 -18.89 3.09 19.01
CA LEU A 495 -17.84 2.30 18.38
C LEU A 495 -17.89 2.26 16.84
N ILE A 496 -17.38 3.26 16.21
CA ILE A 496 -16.91 3.20 14.84
C ILE A 496 -15.62 2.37 14.84
N THR A 497 -15.77 1.05 14.85
CA THR A 497 -14.63 0.16 14.67
C THR A 497 -14.38 0.01 13.19
N PRO A 498 -13.15 0.23 12.70
CA PRO A 498 -12.80 -0.07 11.33
C PRO A 498 -13.16 -1.54 11.02
N HIS A 499 -13.78 -1.76 9.87
CA HIS A 499 -14.22 -3.10 9.46
C HIS A 499 -13.10 -4.16 9.48
N GLN A 500 -11.84 -3.77 9.37
CA GLN A 500 -10.68 -4.66 9.48
C GLN A 500 -10.58 -5.33 10.86
N THR A 501 -11.04 -4.68 11.92
CA THR A 501 -11.00 -5.23 13.29
C THR A 501 -11.81 -6.51 13.42
N TRP A 502 -12.87 -6.65 12.64
CA TRP A 502 -13.77 -7.81 12.69
C TRP A 502 -13.58 -8.78 11.53
N LEU A 503 -13.42 -8.26 10.32
CA LEU A 503 -13.36 -9.10 9.12
C LEU A 503 -12.12 -9.97 9.10
N ILE A 504 -10.96 -9.46 9.52
CA ILE A 504 -9.74 -10.26 9.50
C ILE A 504 -9.79 -11.41 10.51
N PRO A 505 -10.07 -11.19 11.81
CA PRO A 505 -10.26 -12.30 12.76
C PRO A 505 -11.38 -13.26 12.35
N LEU A 506 -12.50 -12.74 11.83
CA LEU A 506 -13.61 -13.56 11.36
C LEU A 506 -13.17 -14.52 10.24
N GLY A 507 -12.30 -14.08 9.33
CA GLY A 507 -11.74 -14.94 8.29
C GLY A 507 -10.97 -16.13 8.89
N PHE A 508 -10.16 -15.91 9.93
CA PHE A 508 -9.46 -16.99 10.65
C PHE A 508 -10.44 -17.91 11.39
N ILE A 509 -11.44 -17.36 12.06
CA ILE A 509 -12.47 -18.13 12.79
C ILE A 509 -13.24 -19.03 11.82
N VAL A 510 -13.74 -18.49 10.70
CA VAL A 510 -14.44 -19.26 9.66
C VAL A 510 -13.55 -20.38 9.13
N PHE A 511 -12.29 -20.09 8.82
CA PHE A 511 -11.35 -21.09 8.32
C PHE A 511 -11.12 -22.21 9.31
N ILE A 512 -10.94 -21.91 10.61
CA ILE A 512 -10.74 -22.89 11.68
C ILE A 512 -11.99 -23.76 11.86
N ILE A 513 -13.16 -23.15 12.00
CA ILE A 513 -14.42 -23.88 12.21
C ILE A 513 -14.67 -24.84 11.04
N VAL A 514 -14.59 -24.37 9.80
CA VAL A 514 -14.83 -25.21 8.63
C VAL A 514 -13.77 -26.31 8.52
N SER A 515 -12.51 -26.01 8.84
CA SER A 515 -11.46 -27.05 8.87
C SER A 515 -11.76 -28.15 9.88
N LEU A 516 -12.27 -27.81 11.06
CA LEU A 516 -12.61 -28.79 12.10
C LEU A 516 -13.84 -29.66 11.71
N LEU A 517 -14.79 -29.07 10.99
CA LEU A 517 -16.03 -29.74 10.57
C LEU A 517 -15.88 -30.59 9.29
N THR A 518 -14.78 -30.47 8.55
CA THR A 518 -14.57 -31.16 7.27
C THR A 518 -13.50 -32.24 7.37
N LYS A 519 -13.42 -33.10 6.34
CA LYS A 519 -12.42 -34.20 6.32
C LYS A 519 -10.99 -33.63 6.35
N PRO A 520 -10.08 -34.25 7.12
CA PRO A 520 -8.67 -33.86 7.16
C PRO A 520 -8.03 -33.93 5.76
N PRO A 521 -7.03 -33.11 5.50
CA PRO A 521 -6.28 -33.20 4.25
C PRO A 521 -5.44 -34.49 4.19
N GLU A 522 -5.00 -34.85 2.97
CA GLU A 522 -4.12 -36.00 2.73
C GLU A 522 -2.77 -35.81 3.44
N GLU A 523 -2.25 -36.86 4.06
CA GLU A 523 -1.00 -36.82 4.85
C GLU A 523 0.20 -36.38 4.00
N GLU A 524 0.27 -36.83 2.74
CA GLU A 524 1.32 -36.42 1.80
C GLU A 524 1.37 -34.91 1.62
N ARG A 525 0.21 -34.25 1.51
CA ARG A 525 0.13 -32.79 1.37
C ARG A 525 0.52 -32.06 2.64
N ILE A 526 0.12 -32.61 3.79
CA ILE A 526 0.52 -32.10 5.10
C ILE A 526 2.04 -32.13 5.21
N GLN A 527 2.63 -33.29 4.91
CA GLN A 527 4.06 -33.49 5.01
C GLN A 527 4.82 -32.51 4.11
N LYS A 528 4.44 -32.42 2.83
CA LYS A 528 5.13 -31.61 1.83
C LYS A 528 4.95 -30.10 2.00
N TYR A 529 3.72 -29.63 2.22
CA TYR A 529 3.40 -28.19 2.18
C TYR A 529 3.22 -27.54 3.56
N CYS A 530 3.26 -28.31 4.63
CA CYS A 530 3.21 -27.81 6.01
C CYS A 530 4.48 -28.20 6.75
N VAL A 531 4.73 -29.48 6.99
CA VAL A 531 5.85 -29.95 7.84
C VAL A 531 7.21 -29.63 7.21
N GLU A 532 7.44 -30.01 5.95
CA GLU A 532 8.73 -29.79 5.31
C GLU A 532 9.04 -28.31 5.11
N LEU A 533 8.04 -27.49 4.74
CA LEU A 533 8.25 -26.06 4.51
C LEU A 533 8.54 -25.28 5.80
N THR A 534 8.01 -25.72 6.93
CA THR A 534 8.20 -25.05 8.24
C THR A 534 9.32 -25.66 9.08
N LYS A 535 9.87 -26.80 8.66
CA LYS A 535 11.02 -27.42 9.34
C LYS A 535 12.26 -26.53 9.17
N GLU A 536 12.92 -26.19 10.26
CA GLU A 536 14.12 -25.34 10.31
C GLU A 536 13.87 -23.86 9.88
N VAL A 537 12.66 -23.38 10.04
CA VAL A 537 12.30 -21.96 9.76
C VAL A 537 12.50 -21.07 10.98
#